data_b63eec1c0466a6d2621b2b0b85979cfd
#
_entry.id   b63eec1c0466a6d2621b2b0b85979cfd
#
_cell.length_a   1.000
_cell.length_b   1.000
_cell.length_c   1.000
_cell.angle_alpha   90.00
_cell.angle_beta   90.00
_cell.angle_gamma   90.00
#
_symmetry.space_group_name_H-M   'P 1'
#
loop_
_entity.id
_entity.type
_entity.pdbx_description
1 polymer ?
#
loop_
_entity_poly.entity_id
_entity_poly.type
_entity_poly.pdbx_seq_one_letter_code
_entity_poly.pdbx_strand_id
1 'polypeptide(L)'
;VLNAKLHQKEADIVAQAGRPGTITIATNMAGRGTDIKLTPEAKAAGGLAIIGTERHESRRTDRQLRGRSGRQGDPGSSVFYVSFEDTLMRLFGSDRMVGIMDRLGFEEGEMIEHKQISKSIERAQKKVEENNFGIRKRLLEYDDVMNAQRKVIYARRRHALMGERVGMDIVNMVYDAVAM
;
A
#
# COMPACT_ATOMS: atom_id res chain seq x y z
N VAL A 1 7.60 -19.47 5.89
CA VAL A 1 7.68 -18.01 5.95
C VAL A 1 7.92 -17.47 4.55
N LEU A 2 7.08 -16.57 4.10
CA LEU A 2 7.12 -15.96 2.78
C LEU A 2 7.76 -14.57 2.88
N ASN A 3 8.85 -14.35 2.16
CA ASN A 3 9.58 -13.09 2.14
C ASN A 3 9.88 -12.69 0.69
N ALA A 4 9.57 -11.47 0.29
CA ALA A 4 9.75 -10.91 -1.07
C ALA A 4 11.20 -10.93 -1.62
N LYS A 5 12.18 -11.38 -0.84
CA LYS A 5 13.59 -11.48 -1.25
C LYS A 5 13.92 -12.72 -2.11
N LEU A 6 13.07 -13.73 -2.14
CA LEU A 6 13.33 -15.03 -2.79
C LEU A 6 12.18 -15.45 -3.71
N HIS A 7 12.07 -14.80 -4.88
CA HIS A 7 10.95 -14.97 -5.80
C HIS A 7 10.66 -16.43 -6.25
N GLN A 8 11.68 -17.25 -6.48
CA GLN A 8 11.46 -18.65 -6.89
C GLN A 8 10.84 -19.48 -5.77
N LYS A 9 11.36 -19.34 -4.55
CA LYS A 9 10.80 -20.04 -3.37
C LYS A 9 9.42 -19.50 -2.98
N GLU A 10 9.14 -18.25 -3.34
CA GLU A 10 7.85 -17.63 -3.09
C GLU A 10 6.72 -18.33 -3.84
N ALA A 11 6.92 -18.64 -5.12
CA ALA A 11 5.93 -19.36 -5.93
C ALA A 11 5.59 -20.74 -5.36
N ASP A 12 6.61 -21.49 -4.94
CA ASP A 12 6.44 -22.82 -4.34
C ASP A 12 5.67 -22.77 -3.01
N ILE A 13 5.97 -21.78 -2.16
CA ILE A 13 5.28 -21.58 -0.88
C ILE A 13 3.83 -21.18 -1.12
N VAL A 14 3.56 -20.28 -2.08
CA VAL A 14 2.20 -19.86 -2.43
C VAL A 14 1.40 -21.04 -3.00
N ALA A 15 2.01 -21.91 -3.82
CA ALA A 15 1.36 -23.11 -4.33
C ALA A 15 0.96 -24.08 -3.22
N GLN A 16 1.70 -24.12 -2.10
CA GLN A 16 1.37 -24.95 -0.94
C GLN A 16 0.35 -24.31 0.01
N ALA A 17 0.25 -22.99 0.02
CA ALA A 17 -0.60 -22.24 0.95
C ALA A 17 -2.10 -22.55 0.83
N GLY A 18 -2.54 -23.10 -0.32
CA GLY A 18 -3.93 -23.49 -0.56
C GLY A 18 -4.31 -24.90 -0.09
N ARG A 19 -3.41 -25.62 0.58
CA ARG A 19 -3.66 -26.98 1.09
C ARG A 19 -4.22 -26.94 2.51
N PRO A 20 -5.06 -27.92 2.90
CA PRO A 20 -5.55 -28.03 4.27
C PRO A 20 -4.41 -28.16 5.28
N GLY A 21 -4.60 -27.56 6.45
CA GLY A 21 -3.64 -27.61 7.56
C GLY A 21 -2.33 -26.85 7.33
N THR A 22 -2.20 -26.10 6.23
CA THR A 22 -1.00 -25.30 5.95
C THR A 22 -1.12 -23.92 6.57
N ILE A 23 -0.12 -23.53 7.35
CA ILE A 23 0.01 -22.17 7.89
C ILE A 23 1.13 -21.43 7.17
N THR A 24 0.80 -20.30 6.54
CA THR A 24 1.76 -19.48 5.81
C THR A 24 1.92 -18.12 6.50
N ILE A 25 3.11 -17.81 6.96
CA ILE A 25 3.45 -16.48 7.49
C ILE A 25 4.05 -15.66 6.35
N ALA A 26 3.48 -14.51 6.07
CA ALA A 26 3.87 -13.66 4.95
C ALA A 26 3.87 -12.19 5.33
N THR A 27 4.76 -11.41 4.71
CA THR A 27 4.66 -9.95 4.74
C THR A 27 3.53 -9.47 3.82
N ASN A 28 3.08 -8.23 4.00
CA ASN A 28 2.02 -7.63 3.20
C ASN A 28 2.32 -7.60 1.69
N MET A 29 3.59 -7.51 1.32
CA MET A 29 4.04 -7.44 -0.08
C MET A 29 4.24 -8.84 -0.71
N ALA A 30 4.48 -9.86 0.10
CA ALA A 30 4.77 -11.22 -0.37
C ALA A 30 3.54 -11.85 -1.06
N GLY A 31 3.75 -12.52 -2.16
CA GLY A 31 2.69 -13.15 -2.98
C GLY A 31 1.78 -12.14 -3.69
N ARG A 32 2.21 -10.88 -3.84
CA ARG A 32 1.44 -9.87 -4.58
C ARG A 32 1.37 -10.25 -6.07
N GLY A 33 0.14 -10.32 -6.60
CA GLY A 33 -0.09 -10.70 -7.99
C GLY A 33 -0.19 -12.22 -8.22
N THR A 34 0.10 -13.04 -7.21
CA THR A 34 -0.03 -14.50 -7.29
C THR A 34 -1.35 -14.93 -6.70
N ASP A 35 -2.03 -15.86 -7.36
CA ASP A 35 -3.29 -16.43 -6.88
C ASP A 35 -3.04 -17.69 -6.05
N ILE A 36 -3.68 -17.77 -4.87
CA ILE A 36 -3.61 -18.96 -4.00
C ILE A 36 -4.73 -19.89 -4.42
N LYS A 37 -4.39 -20.97 -5.11
CA LYS A 37 -5.34 -21.97 -5.55
C LYS A 37 -5.67 -22.93 -4.39
N LEU A 38 -6.94 -22.95 -4.01
CA LEU A 38 -7.43 -23.83 -2.94
C LEU A 38 -7.73 -25.23 -3.48
N THR A 39 -7.35 -26.26 -2.71
CA THR A 39 -7.79 -27.62 -2.99
C THR A 39 -9.27 -27.80 -2.66
N PRO A 40 -9.98 -28.77 -3.27
CA PRO A 40 -11.39 -29.03 -2.97
C PRO A 40 -11.65 -29.27 -1.47
N GLU A 41 -10.75 -29.92 -0.78
CA GLU A 41 -10.80 -30.18 0.66
C GLU A 41 -10.70 -28.86 1.47
N ALA A 42 -9.79 -27.94 1.08
CA ALA A 42 -9.66 -26.65 1.72
C ALA A 42 -10.92 -25.79 1.50
N LYS A 43 -11.53 -25.86 0.32
CA LYS A 43 -12.80 -25.18 0.04
C LYS A 43 -13.94 -25.74 0.90
N ALA A 44 -14.03 -27.06 1.04
CA ALA A 44 -15.02 -27.71 1.89
C ALA A 44 -14.85 -27.37 3.38
N ALA A 45 -13.61 -27.14 3.83
CA ALA A 45 -13.27 -26.74 5.18
C ALA A 45 -13.52 -25.24 5.48
N GLY A 46 -14.04 -24.46 4.53
CA GLY A 46 -14.34 -23.03 4.72
C GLY A 46 -13.36 -22.06 4.01
N GLY A 47 -12.42 -22.58 3.25
CA GLY A 47 -11.50 -21.83 2.40
C GLY A 47 -10.30 -21.23 3.13
N LEU A 48 -9.76 -20.15 2.58
CA LEU A 48 -8.58 -19.49 3.12
C LEU A 48 -8.94 -18.49 4.23
N ALA A 49 -8.36 -18.68 5.42
CA ALA A 49 -8.44 -17.72 6.51
C ALA A 49 -7.24 -16.76 6.47
N ILE A 50 -7.51 -15.47 6.44
CA ILE A 50 -6.50 -14.41 6.52
C ILE A 50 -6.51 -13.83 7.94
N ILE A 51 -5.37 -13.91 8.61
CA ILE A 51 -5.16 -13.32 9.93
C ILE A 51 -4.14 -12.19 9.78
N GLY A 52 -4.60 -10.95 9.96
CA GLY A 52 -3.72 -9.79 10.01
C GLY A 52 -3.35 -9.48 11.46
N THR A 53 -2.07 -9.25 11.73
CA THR A 53 -1.55 -8.94 13.07
C THR A 53 -1.35 -7.46 13.30
N GLU A 54 -1.60 -6.64 12.26
CA GLU A 54 -1.54 -5.18 12.32
C GLU A 54 -2.44 -4.56 11.24
N ARG A 55 -2.75 -3.27 11.38
CA ARG A 55 -3.38 -2.48 10.32
C ARG A 55 -2.36 -1.58 9.66
N HIS A 56 -2.44 -1.50 8.35
CA HIS A 56 -1.61 -0.58 7.59
C HIS A 56 -2.17 0.84 7.61
N GLU A 57 -1.31 1.82 7.33
CA GLU A 57 -1.71 3.22 7.17
C GLU A 57 -2.72 3.42 6.04
N SER A 58 -2.72 2.57 5.02
CA SER A 58 -3.63 2.62 3.88
C SER A 58 -4.66 1.51 3.93
N ARG A 59 -5.94 1.88 3.89
CA ARG A 59 -7.06 0.94 3.77
C ARG A 59 -6.97 0.06 2.51
N ARG A 60 -6.33 0.58 1.46
CA ARG A 60 -6.10 -0.17 0.24
C ARG A 60 -5.24 -1.40 0.50
N THR A 61 -4.20 -1.29 1.31
CA THR A 61 -3.32 -2.42 1.66
C THR A 61 -4.09 -3.47 2.46
N ASP A 62 -4.88 -3.07 3.46
CA ASP A 62 -5.72 -3.99 4.22
C ASP A 62 -6.74 -4.72 3.33
N ARG A 63 -7.37 -4.01 2.40
CA ARG A 63 -8.30 -4.62 1.42
C ARG A 63 -7.58 -5.58 0.49
N GLN A 64 -6.35 -5.28 0.10
CA GLN A 64 -5.53 -6.17 -0.73
C GLN A 64 -5.17 -7.46 0.03
N LEU A 65 -4.91 -7.38 1.33
CA LEU A 65 -4.68 -8.55 2.18
C LEU A 65 -5.95 -9.39 2.29
N ARG A 66 -7.07 -8.78 2.64
CA ARG A 66 -8.37 -9.46 2.69
C ARG A 66 -8.72 -10.12 1.37
N GLY A 67 -8.46 -9.44 0.26
CA GLY A 67 -8.76 -9.92 -1.09
C GLY A 67 -7.89 -11.09 -1.56
N ARG A 68 -7.03 -11.65 -0.72
CA ARG A 68 -6.38 -12.94 -0.97
C ARG A 68 -7.30 -14.12 -0.66
N SER A 69 -8.27 -13.92 0.23
CA SER A 69 -9.35 -14.86 0.52
C SER A 69 -10.60 -14.54 -0.30
N GLY A 70 -11.48 -15.50 -0.50
CA GLY A 70 -12.75 -15.33 -1.23
C GLY A 70 -12.61 -15.05 -2.72
N ARG A 71 -11.48 -15.36 -3.35
CA ARG A 71 -11.26 -15.15 -4.77
C ARG A 71 -12.10 -16.09 -5.61
N GLN A 72 -12.59 -15.59 -6.73
CA GLN A 72 -13.38 -16.34 -7.71
C GLN A 72 -14.61 -17.05 -7.11
N GLY A 73 -15.16 -16.51 -6.01
CA GLY A 73 -16.32 -17.09 -5.34
C GLY A 73 -15.96 -18.22 -4.36
N ASP A 74 -14.69 -18.49 -4.12
CA ASP A 74 -14.27 -19.46 -3.11
C ASP A 74 -14.64 -18.98 -1.70
N PRO A 75 -14.98 -19.88 -0.77
CA PRO A 75 -15.20 -19.51 0.60
C PRO A 75 -13.92 -19.00 1.27
N GLY A 76 -14.06 -18.19 2.32
CA GLY A 76 -12.93 -17.69 3.05
C GLY A 76 -13.31 -16.68 4.12
N SER A 77 -12.38 -16.42 5.03
CA SER A 77 -12.57 -15.50 6.13
C SER A 77 -11.38 -14.56 6.30
N SER A 78 -11.59 -13.43 6.98
CA SER A 78 -10.50 -12.53 7.33
C SER A 78 -10.76 -11.85 8.65
N VAL A 79 -9.74 -11.82 9.49
CA VAL A 79 -9.76 -11.15 10.79
C VAL A 79 -8.48 -10.35 10.98
N PHE A 80 -8.56 -9.22 11.71
CA PHE A 80 -7.39 -8.44 12.09
C PHE A 80 -7.34 -8.34 13.61
N TYR A 81 -6.22 -8.74 14.17
CA TYR A 81 -5.87 -8.49 15.57
C TYR A 81 -4.96 -7.26 15.61
N VAL A 82 -5.32 -6.27 16.39
CA VAL A 82 -4.66 -4.94 16.42
C VAL A 82 -4.38 -4.58 17.86
N SER A 83 -3.18 -4.13 18.13
CA SER A 83 -2.82 -3.55 19.42
C SER A 83 -3.02 -2.04 19.42
N PHE A 84 -3.36 -1.47 20.59
CA PHE A 84 -3.35 -0.01 20.76
C PHE A 84 -1.95 0.58 20.75
N GLU A 85 -0.92 -0.26 20.88
CA GLU A 85 0.48 0.12 20.75
C GLU A 85 0.95 0.18 19.30
N ASP A 86 0.16 -0.32 18.34
CA ASP A 86 0.49 -0.26 16.92
C ASP A 86 0.67 1.19 16.45
N THR A 87 1.60 1.39 15.53
CA THR A 87 1.99 2.72 15.03
C THR A 87 0.81 3.57 14.59
N LEU A 88 -0.16 2.97 13.90
CA LEU A 88 -1.37 3.65 13.45
C LEU A 88 -2.19 4.17 14.62
N MET A 89 -2.33 3.37 15.68
CA MET A 89 -3.11 3.71 16.86
C MET A 89 -2.42 4.78 17.69
N ARG A 90 -1.10 4.70 17.85
CA ARG A 90 -0.29 5.70 18.55
C ARG A 90 -0.34 7.07 17.90
N LEU A 91 -0.38 7.14 16.56
CA LEU A 91 -0.41 8.41 15.83
C LEU A 91 -1.76 9.15 15.92
N PHE A 92 -2.87 8.43 16.06
CA PHE A 92 -4.20 9.02 15.85
C PHE A 92 -5.25 8.70 16.92
N GLY A 93 -4.94 7.89 17.91
CA GLY A 93 -6.01 7.39 18.78
C GLY A 93 -5.68 7.11 20.23
N SER A 94 -4.41 7.10 20.65
CA SER A 94 -4.05 6.53 21.94
C SER A 94 -4.74 7.20 23.14
N ASP A 95 -4.65 8.52 23.29
CA ASP A 95 -5.05 9.17 24.54
C ASP A 95 -6.58 9.15 24.80
N ARG A 96 -7.38 9.31 23.75
CA ARG A 96 -8.84 9.25 23.87
C ARG A 96 -9.34 7.82 24.02
N MET A 97 -8.69 6.86 23.39
CA MET A 97 -9.08 5.45 23.46
C MET A 97 -8.71 4.85 24.81
N VAL A 98 -7.52 5.14 25.33
CA VAL A 98 -7.11 4.75 26.69
C VAL A 98 -8.11 5.28 27.72
N GLY A 99 -8.48 6.57 27.64
CA GLY A 99 -9.48 7.15 28.54
C GLY A 99 -10.89 6.56 28.42
N ILE A 100 -11.27 5.98 27.27
CA ILE A 100 -12.53 5.24 27.10
C ILE A 100 -12.41 3.85 27.72
N MET A 101 -11.27 3.19 27.57
CA MET A 101 -11.03 1.86 28.10
C MET A 101 -10.99 1.86 29.63
N ASP A 102 -10.31 2.84 30.22
CA ASP A 102 -10.26 3.04 31.66
C ASP A 102 -11.67 3.25 32.26
N ARG A 103 -12.54 3.96 31.53
CA ARG A 103 -13.95 4.16 31.95
C ARG A 103 -14.80 2.92 31.78
N LEU A 104 -14.49 2.04 30.83
CA LEU A 104 -15.24 0.81 30.59
C LEU A 104 -14.74 -0.35 31.43
N GLY A 105 -13.66 -0.18 32.22
CA GLY A 105 -13.12 -1.17 33.13
C GLY A 105 -12.54 -2.42 32.49
N PHE A 106 -12.00 -2.29 31.27
CA PHE A 106 -11.31 -3.41 30.60
C PHE A 106 -9.95 -3.65 31.24
N GLU A 107 -9.64 -4.92 31.49
CA GLU A 107 -8.35 -5.33 32.00
C GLU A 107 -7.29 -5.44 30.89
N GLU A 108 -6.03 -5.28 31.28
CA GLU A 108 -4.89 -5.41 30.36
C GLU A 108 -4.82 -6.85 29.79
N GLY A 109 -4.79 -6.97 28.46
CA GLY A 109 -4.80 -8.26 27.77
C GLY A 109 -6.17 -8.78 27.36
N GLU A 110 -7.25 -8.10 27.68
CA GLU A 110 -8.60 -8.45 27.25
C GLU A 110 -8.81 -8.15 25.76
N MET A 111 -9.42 -9.09 25.04
CA MET A 111 -9.76 -8.91 23.62
C MET A 111 -11.08 -8.15 23.47
N ILE A 112 -11.00 -6.95 22.88
CA ILE A 112 -12.14 -6.07 22.73
C ILE A 112 -12.65 -6.10 21.29
N GLU A 113 -13.87 -6.58 21.08
CA GLU A 113 -14.55 -6.54 19.79
C GLU A 113 -15.71 -5.56 19.82
N HIS A 114 -15.47 -4.33 19.32
CA HIS A 114 -16.50 -3.31 19.31
C HIS A 114 -16.50 -2.49 18.01
N LYS A 115 -17.71 -2.26 17.44
CA LYS A 115 -17.89 -1.52 16.17
C LYS A 115 -17.33 -0.09 16.21
N GLN A 116 -17.33 0.57 17.36
CA GLN A 116 -16.79 1.93 17.49
C GLN A 116 -15.28 1.95 17.36
N ILE A 117 -14.58 0.92 17.87
CA ILE A 117 -13.12 0.77 17.73
C ILE A 117 -12.76 0.60 16.25
N SER A 118 -13.45 -0.29 15.54
CA SER A 118 -13.24 -0.48 14.10
C SER A 118 -13.45 0.81 13.32
N LYS A 119 -14.49 1.60 13.62
CA LYS A 119 -14.71 2.91 13.00
C LYS A 119 -13.65 3.94 13.36
N SER A 120 -13.09 3.88 14.56
CA SER A 120 -12.00 4.76 14.98
C SER A 120 -10.71 4.46 14.18
N ILE A 121 -10.39 3.19 14.01
CA ILE A 121 -9.26 2.74 13.18
C ILE A 121 -9.43 3.22 11.73
N GLU A 122 -10.63 3.05 11.16
CA GLU A 122 -10.89 3.52 9.78
C GLU A 122 -10.76 5.04 9.64
N ARG A 123 -11.18 5.81 10.63
CA ARG A 123 -11.00 7.27 10.64
C ARG A 123 -9.53 7.65 10.75
N ALA A 124 -8.76 6.96 11.58
CA ALA A 124 -7.33 7.15 11.69
C ALA A 124 -6.63 6.90 10.34
N GLN A 125 -6.91 5.77 9.70
CA GLN A 125 -6.38 5.45 8.37
C GLN A 125 -6.74 6.52 7.33
N LYS A 126 -8.00 6.99 7.32
CA LYS A 126 -8.43 8.04 6.40
C LYS A 126 -7.64 9.34 6.60
N LYS A 127 -7.39 9.73 7.84
CA LYS A 127 -6.61 10.93 8.16
C LYS A 127 -5.16 10.83 7.70
N VAL A 128 -4.53 9.64 7.86
CA VAL A 128 -3.20 9.37 7.32
C VAL A 128 -3.19 9.44 5.80
N GLU A 129 -4.17 8.81 5.14
CA GLU A 129 -4.30 8.84 3.67
C GLU A 129 -4.44 10.27 3.15
N GLU A 130 -5.24 11.11 3.80
CA GLU A 130 -5.45 12.53 3.45
C GLU A 130 -4.15 13.34 3.62
N ASN A 131 -3.42 13.14 4.71
CA ASN A 131 -2.14 13.80 4.96
C ASN A 131 -1.10 13.39 3.90
N ASN A 132 -0.93 12.10 3.66
CA ASN A 132 -0.02 11.57 2.66
C ASN A 132 -0.40 12.00 1.23
N PHE A 133 -1.70 12.15 0.94
CA PHE A 133 -2.17 12.71 -0.31
C PHE A 133 -1.75 14.17 -0.46
N GLY A 134 -1.92 14.99 0.58
CA GLY A 134 -1.50 16.39 0.60
C GLY A 134 0.00 16.57 0.34
N ILE A 135 0.82 15.75 0.98
CA ILE A 135 2.29 15.76 0.77
C ILE A 135 2.62 15.42 -0.68
N ARG A 136 2.04 14.34 -1.22
CA ARG A 136 2.29 13.93 -2.62
C ARG A 136 1.80 14.97 -3.63
N LYS A 137 0.67 15.62 -3.36
CA LYS A 137 0.16 16.69 -4.22
C LYS A 137 1.14 17.85 -4.30
N ARG A 138 1.67 18.30 -3.16
CA ARG A 138 2.70 19.36 -3.12
C ARG A 138 3.96 18.98 -3.89
N LEU A 139 4.43 17.74 -3.75
CA LEU A 139 5.59 17.26 -4.51
C LEU A 139 5.34 17.28 -6.02
N LEU A 140 4.14 16.93 -6.48
CA LEU A 140 3.77 17.02 -7.89
C LEU A 140 3.73 18.47 -8.38
N GLU A 141 3.20 19.39 -7.58
CA GLU A 141 3.18 20.83 -7.91
C GLU A 141 4.61 21.38 -8.13
N TYR A 142 5.58 20.98 -7.30
CA TYR A 142 7.00 21.31 -7.54
C TYR A 142 7.57 20.64 -8.80
N ASP A 143 7.26 19.37 -9.01
CA ASP A 143 7.77 18.62 -10.16
C ASP A 143 7.19 19.13 -11.48
N ASP A 144 5.97 19.68 -11.49
CA ASP A 144 5.35 20.27 -12.69
C ASP A 144 6.17 21.45 -13.26
N VAL A 145 6.74 22.28 -12.40
CA VAL A 145 7.63 23.39 -12.84
C VAL A 145 8.88 22.81 -13.48
N MET A 146 9.51 21.84 -12.83
CA MET A 146 10.71 21.17 -13.36
C MET A 146 10.43 20.40 -14.64
N ASN A 147 9.25 19.80 -14.75
CA ASN A 147 8.82 19.09 -15.95
C ASN A 147 8.56 20.05 -17.13
N ALA A 148 8.03 21.23 -16.88
CA ALA A 148 7.88 22.24 -17.91
C ALA A 148 9.24 22.63 -18.51
N GLN A 149 10.23 22.92 -17.67
CA GLN A 149 11.61 23.20 -18.10
C GLN A 149 12.24 22.00 -18.85
N ARG A 150 12.08 20.80 -18.30
CA ARG A 150 12.59 19.56 -18.91
C ARG A 150 12.00 19.32 -20.30
N LYS A 151 10.70 19.53 -20.48
CA LYS A 151 10.03 19.39 -21.78
C LYS A 151 10.62 20.29 -22.84
N VAL A 152 10.92 21.54 -22.51
CA VAL A 152 11.56 22.51 -23.45
C VAL A 152 12.96 22.02 -23.85
N ILE A 153 13.77 21.60 -22.88
CA ILE A 153 15.13 21.12 -23.14
C ILE A 153 15.11 19.84 -23.98
N TYR A 154 14.24 18.88 -23.62
CA TYR A 154 14.14 17.64 -24.39
C TYR A 154 13.57 17.83 -25.78
N ALA A 155 12.66 18.78 -26.00
CA ALA A 155 12.16 19.14 -27.33
C ALA A 155 13.30 19.68 -28.20
N ARG A 156 14.11 20.62 -27.67
CA ARG A 156 15.30 21.15 -28.36
C ARG A 156 16.33 20.06 -28.65
N ARG A 157 16.62 19.20 -27.66
CA ARG A 157 17.55 18.07 -27.84
C ARG A 157 17.07 17.13 -28.93
N ARG A 158 15.78 16.77 -28.93
CA ARG A 158 15.21 15.90 -29.96
C ARG A 158 15.33 16.52 -31.34
N HIS A 159 15.01 17.80 -31.45
CA HIS A 159 15.15 18.56 -32.71
C HIS A 159 16.57 18.54 -33.22
N ALA A 160 17.56 18.80 -32.36
CA ALA A 160 18.98 18.74 -32.74
C ALA A 160 19.42 17.33 -33.16
N LEU A 161 18.95 16.27 -32.48
CA LEU A 161 19.30 14.89 -32.82
C LEU A 161 18.68 14.42 -34.15
N MET A 162 17.52 14.94 -34.53
CA MET A 162 16.89 14.65 -35.82
C MET A 162 17.48 15.41 -37.00
N GLY A 163 18.41 16.34 -36.74
CA GLY A 163 19.15 17.09 -37.80
C GLY A 163 18.33 18.16 -38.50
N GLU A 164 17.17 18.53 -38.00
CA GLU A 164 16.32 19.55 -38.62
C GLU A 164 16.78 20.95 -38.24
N ARG A 165 17.28 21.73 -39.21
CA ARG A 165 17.61 23.17 -39.10
C ARG A 165 18.49 23.61 -37.92
N VAL A 166 19.35 22.73 -37.41
CA VAL A 166 20.21 22.98 -36.24
C VAL A 166 21.05 24.24 -36.41
N GLY A 167 21.50 24.56 -37.64
CA GLY A 167 22.28 25.75 -37.96
C GLY A 167 21.50 27.05 -37.65
N MET A 168 20.21 27.12 -38.02
CA MET A 168 19.35 28.29 -37.69
C MET A 168 19.11 28.43 -36.17
N ASP A 169 18.95 27.33 -35.49
CA ASP A 169 18.75 27.36 -34.02
C ASP A 169 20.00 27.88 -33.31
N ILE A 170 21.20 27.49 -33.76
CA ILE A 170 22.48 28.00 -33.24
C ILE A 170 22.59 29.50 -33.46
N VAL A 171 22.28 29.98 -34.67
CA VAL A 171 22.33 31.42 -35.00
C VAL A 171 21.34 32.21 -34.12
N ASN A 172 20.13 31.71 -33.92
CA ASN A 172 19.16 32.37 -33.07
C ASN A 172 19.63 32.38 -31.57
N MET A 173 20.22 31.27 -31.08
CA MET A 173 20.77 31.23 -29.72
C MET A 173 21.91 32.23 -29.51
N VAL A 174 22.78 32.36 -30.51
CA VAL A 174 23.88 33.35 -30.48
C VAL A 174 23.31 34.76 -30.50
N TYR A 175 22.32 35.02 -31.34
CA TYR A 175 21.63 36.33 -31.39
C TYR A 175 20.99 36.69 -30.04
N ASP A 176 20.22 35.76 -29.44
CA ASP A 176 19.58 35.97 -28.14
C ASP A 176 20.62 36.23 -27.04
N ALA A 177 21.77 35.52 -27.07
CA ALA A 177 22.85 35.69 -26.08
C ALA A 177 23.59 37.05 -26.21
N VAL A 178 23.63 37.63 -27.42
CA VAL A 178 24.27 38.94 -27.67
C VAL A 178 23.30 40.11 -27.45
N ALA A 179 21.99 39.86 -27.61
CA ALA A 179 20.96 40.86 -27.44
C ALA A 179 20.56 41.07 -25.97
N MET A 180 21.02 40.26 -25.03
CA MET A 180 20.90 40.40 -23.57
C MET A 180 21.97 41.34 -23.03
#